data_bd3a68a79fb20e5586ab83dc07a6753f
#
_entry.id   bd3a68a79fb20e5586ab83dc07a6753f
#
_cell.length_a   1.000
_cell.length_b   1.000
_cell.length_c   1.000
_cell.angle_alpha   90.00
_cell.angle_beta   90.00
_cell.angle_gamma   90.00
#
_symmetry.space_group_name_H-M   'P 1'
#
loop_
_entity.id
_entity.type
_entity.pdbx_description
1 polymer ?
#
loop_
_entity_poly.entity_id
_entity_poly.type
_entity_poly.pdbx_seq_one_letter_code
_entity_poly.pdbx_strand_id
1 'polypeptide(L)'
;NEIDKDKPFLKWLKPNTTTYTWFQISERIFKLTNKIKSIIKDGDRCLILSENRPYWLMSDIAVMNAGGISVPIFTTYSSNDYKYILNDCKPSIIIVSNNDQFKKIKNFLNPEIKEIISFEEIDHKSLLIDKILKEEIDTKIINKNLKRNMPACIIYTSGTSGNPKGVVLSHGGILANCEGAMDLLEPLIKKKDPIFLTWLPLSHSYEHAVQ
;
A
#
# COMPACT_ATOMS: atom_id res chain seq x y z
N ASN A 1 -0.74 -5.05 -25.97
CA ASN A 1 -2.15 -4.62 -25.86
C ASN A 1 -2.17 -3.33 -25.05
N GLU A 2 -2.56 -2.21 -25.66
CA GLU A 2 -2.81 -0.98 -24.92
C GLU A 2 -4.00 -1.20 -23.99
N ILE A 3 -3.80 -0.90 -22.71
CA ILE A 3 -4.89 -0.94 -21.73
C ILE A 3 -5.81 0.24 -22.04
N ASP A 4 -7.09 -0.05 -22.26
CA ASP A 4 -8.11 1.00 -22.39
C ASP A 4 -8.15 1.80 -21.08
N LYS A 5 -7.73 3.06 -21.16
CA LYS A 5 -7.57 3.95 -20.00
C LYS A 5 -8.89 4.22 -19.27
N ASP A 6 -9.99 4.17 -19.99
CA ASP A 6 -11.34 4.42 -19.47
C ASP A 6 -12.03 3.16 -18.97
N LYS A 7 -11.40 1.98 -19.16
CA LYS A 7 -11.92 0.74 -18.62
C LYS A 7 -11.93 0.77 -17.10
N PRO A 8 -13.03 0.30 -16.46
CA PRO A 8 -13.08 0.13 -15.01
C PRO A 8 -11.95 -0.79 -14.52
N PHE A 9 -11.25 -0.36 -13.47
CA PHE A 9 -10.21 -1.15 -12.81
C PHE A 9 -10.66 -1.61 -11.43
N LEU A 10 -11.17 -0.68 -10.61
CA LEU A 10 -11.54 -0.95 -9.22
C LEU A 10 -12.93 -0.41 -8.92
N LYS A 11 -13.75 -1.25 -8.29
CA LYS A 11 -15.08 -0.88 -7.82
C LYS A 11 -15.14 -0.96 -6.30
N TRP A 12 -15.34 0.17 -5.65
CA TRP A 12 -15.54 0.28 -4.21
C TRP A 12 -17.02 0.28 -3.88
N LEU A 13 -17.48 -0.62 -3.00
CA LEU A 13 -18.90 -0.85 -2.76
C LEU A 13 -19.46 -0.10 -1.55
N LYS A 14 -18.62 0.46 -0.68
CA LYS A 14 -19.05 1.13 0.55
C LYS A 14 -18.40 2.50 0.73
N PRO A 15 -19.09 3.48 1.39
CA PRO A 15 -20.53 3.51 1.71
C PRO A 15 -21.39 3.67 0.47
N ASN A 16 -20.85 4.33 -0.57
CA ASN A 16 -21.47 4.49 -1.87
C ASN A 16 -20.60 3.82 -2.93
N THR A 17 -21.22 3.18 -3.90
CA THR A 17 -20.49 2.55 -5.00
C THR A 17 -19.71 3.60 -5.80
N THR A 18 -18.39 3.45 -5.84
CA THR A 18 -17.50 4.28 -6.64
C THR A 18 -16.69 3.40 -7.56
N THR A 19 -16.64 3.75 -8.84
CA THR A 19 -15.83 3.04 -9.84
C THR A 19 -14.65 3.92 -10.23
N TYR A 20 -13.46 3.33 -10.23
CA TYR A 20 -12.23 3.97 -10.67
C TYR A 20 -11.74 3.31 -11.96
N THR A 21 -11.41 4.12 -12.95
CA THR A 21 -10.78 3.64 -14.18
C THR A 21 -9.28 3.44 -14.00
N TRP A 22 -8.64 2.72 -14.92
CA TRP A 22 -7.18 2.58 -14.98
C TRP A 22 -6.47 3.94 -14.96
N PHE A 23 -6.99 4.90 -15.73
CA PHE A 23 -6.45 6.25 -15.79
C PHE A 23 -6.53 6.95 -14.43
N GLN A 24 -7.70 6.94 -13.79
CA GLN A 24 -7.92 7.60 -12.49
C GLN A 24 -7.03 7.02 -11.39
N ILE A 25 -6.87 5.68 -11.35
CA ILE A 25 -5.99 5.02 -10.38
C ILE A 25 -4.53 5.38 -10.64
N SER A 26 -4.08 5.32 -11.90
CA SER A 26 -2.68 5.61 -12.24
C SER A 26 -2.30 7.06 -11.92
N GLU A 27 -3.18 8.03 -12.22
CA GLU A 27 -2.94 9.43 -11.86
C GLU A 27 -2.78 9.62 -10.34
N ARG A 28 -3.68 9.02 -9.56
CA ARG A 28 -3.63 9.08 -8.09
C ARG A 28 -2.36 8.45 -7.53
N ILE A 29 -1.97 7.29 -8.05
CA ILE A 29 -0.71 6.63 -7.68
C ILE A 29 0.48 7.55 -8.00
N PHE A 30 0.54 8.20 -9.16
CA PHE A 30 1.63 9.12 -9.50
C PHE A 30 1.70 10.33 -8.56
N LYS A 31 0.56 10.92 -8.19
CA LYS A 31 0.50 12.02 -7.23
C LYS A 31 1.05 11.60 -5.87
N LEU A 32 0.60 10.45 -5.37
CA LEU A 32 1.10 9.88 -4.12
C LEU A 32 2.59 9.54 -4.20
N THR A 33 3.03 8.93 -5.31
CA THR A 33 4.46 8.63 -5.55
C THR A 33 5.32 9.88 -5.44
N ASN A 34 4.94 10.97 -6.12
CA ASN A 34 5.68 12.22 -6.10
C ASN A 34 5.77 12.79 -4.68
N LYS A 35 4.65 12.78 -3.94
CA LYS A 35 4.63 13.25 -2.56
C LYS A 35 5.50 12.39 -1.64
N ILE A 36 5.34 11.08 -1.70
CA ILE A 36 6.13 10.16 -0.88
C ILE A 36 7.63 10.29 -1.21
N LYS A 37 7.99 10.33 -2.49
CA LYS A 37 9.39 10.50 -2.94
C LYS A 37 10.04 11.79 -2.44
N SER A 38 9.28 12.86 -2.26
CA SER A 38 9.80 14.11 -1.68
C SER A 38 10.14 14.01 -0.19
N ILE A 39 9.67 12.98 0.50
CA ILE A 39 9.82 12.79 1.95
C ILE A 39 10.86 11.71 2.28
N ILE A 40 10.86 10.61 1.52
CA ILE A 40 11.67 9.42 1.80
C ILE A 40 12.95 9.37 0.97
N LYS A 41 13.88 8.53 1.43
CA LYS A 41 15.01 8.01 0.65
C LYS A 41 14.69 6.60 0.17
N ASP A 42 15.41 6.14 -0.87
CA ASP A 42 15.27 4.75 -1.34
C ASP A 42 15.57 3.77 -0.20
N GLY A 43 14.70 2.79 -0.01
CA GLY A 43 14.78 1.81 1.07
C GLY A 43 14.16 2.24 2.41
N ASP A 44 13.65 3.47 2.56
CA ASP A 44 12.87 3.87 3.73
C ASP A 44 11.58 3.04 3.83
N ARG A 45 11.21 2.63 5.05
CA ARG A 45 9.98 1.88 5.29
C ARG A 45 8.81 2.82 5.45
N CYS A 46 7.69 2.47 4.82
CA CYS A 46 6.43 3.18 4.93
C CYS A 46 5.36 2.22 5.45
N LEU A 47 4.90 2.44 6.68
CA LEU A 47 3.91 1.57 7.32
C LEU A 47 2.50 1.94 6.86
N ILE A 48 1.70 0.93 6.49
CA ILE A 48 0.30 1.09 6.11
C ILE A 48 -0.60 0.36 7.10
N LEU A 49 -1.44 1.11 7.81
CA LEU A 49 -2.44 0.61 8.75
C LEU A 49 -3.84 1.05 8.33
N SER A 50 -4.53 0.21 7.61
CA SER A 50 -5.85 0.50 7.06
C SER A 50 -6.62 -0.77 6.77
N GLU A 51 -7.94 -0.67 6.80
CA GLU A 51 -8.86 -1.64 6.21
C GLU A 51 -8.71 -1.63 4.68
N ASN A 52 -9.30 -2.63 4.01
CA ASN A 52 -9.37 -2.65 2.54
C ASN A 52 -10.11 -1.40 2.04
N ARG A 53 -9.37 -0.51 1.36
CA ARG A 53 -9.89 0.71 0.74
C ARG A 53 -9.14 0.97 -0.56
N PRO A 54 -9.71 1.70 -1.52
CA PRO A 54 -8.99 2.10 -2.74
C PRO A 54 -7.66 2.81 -2.43
N TYR A 55 -7.63 3.67 -1.42
CA TYR A 55 -6.42 4.39 -1.01
C TYR A 55 -5.33 3.49 -0.44
N TRP A 56 -5.69 2.32 0.10
CA TRP A 56 -4.71 1.34 0.55
C TRP A 56 -3.85 0.86 -0.64
N LEU A 57 -4.50 0.37 -1.70
CA LEU A 57 -3.83 -0.11 -2.91
C LEU A 57 -3.00 1.00 -3.58
N MET A 58 -3.58 2.20 -3.70
CA MET A 58 -2.87 3.35 -4.27
C MET A 58 -1.63 3.71 -3.47
N SER A 59 -1.71 3.67 -2.14
CA SER A 59 -0.59 3.99 -1.23
C SER A 59 0.51 2.95 -1.32
N ASP A 60 0.16 1.67 -1.33
CA ASP A 60 1.11 0.56 -1.40
C ASP A 60 1.96 0.63 -2.68
N ILE A 61 1.30 0.75 -3.83
CA ILE A 61 1.99 0.90 -5.12
C ILE A 61 2.80 2.21 -5.16
N ALA A 62 2.27 3.31 -4.61
CA ALA A 62 2.96 4.59 -4.60
C ALA A 62 4.24 4.56 -3.76
N VAL A 63 4.23 3.87 -2.60
CA VAL A 63 5.42 3.66 -1.77
C VAL A 63 6.49 2.91 -2.55
N MET A 64 6.13 1.79 -3.17
CA MET A 64 7.08 0.99 -3.96
C MET A 64 7.63 1.77 -5.16
N ASN A 65 6.80 2.51 -5.88
CA ASN A 65 7.22 3.37 -7.00
C ASN A 65 8.13 4.52 -6.54
N ALA A 66 7.95 5.04 -5.34
CA ALA A 66 8.81 6.06 -4.76
C ALA A 66 10.20 5.53 -4.36
N GLY A 67 10.41 4.20 -4.39
CA GLY A 67 11.63 3.54 -3.93
C GLY A 67 11.61 3.20 -2.44
N GLY A 68 10.47 3.36 -1.78
CA GLY A 68 10.26 2.94 -0.40
C GLY A 68 9.93 1.44 -0.30
N ILE A 69 9.98 0.94 0.92
CA ILE A 69 9.57 -0.43 1.27
C ILE A 69 8.20 -0.33 1.95
N SER A 70 7.17 -0.92 1.35
CA SER A 70 5.84 -0.97 1.94
C SER A 70 5.80 -1.93 3.13
N VAL A 71 5.18 -1.51 4.23
CA VAL A 71 5.01 -2.34 5.44
C VAL A 71 3.54 -2.37 5.81
N PRO A 72 2.74 -3.18 5.09
CA PRO A 72 1.33 -3.34 5.42
C PRO A 72 1.17 -4.18 6.68
N ILE A 73 0.36 -3.69 7.63
CA ILE A 73 0.09 -4.38 8.89
C ILE A 73 -1.40 -4.59 9.11
N PHE A 74 -1.74 -5.67 9.82
CA PHE A 74 -3.13 -6.00 10.11
C PHE A 74 -3.75 -5.01 11.10
N THR A 75 -5.00 -4.63 10.83
CA THR A 75 -5.79 -3.77 11.73
C THR A 75 -6.22 -4.48 13.03
N THR A 76 -5.98 -5.78 13.13
CA THR A 76 -6.38 -6.65 14.24
C THR A 76 -5.23 -7.08 15.15
N TYR A 77 -4.03 -6.56 14.91
CA TYR A 77 -2.88 -6.83 15.78
C TYR A 77 -3.09 -6.31 17.19
N SER A 78 -2.45 -6.97 18.17
CA SER A 78 -2.44 -6.50 19.55
C SER A 78 -1.59 -5.24 19.72
N SER A 79 -1.79 -4.53 20.84
CA SER A 79 -0.98 -3.34 21.17
C SER A 79 0.51 -3.68 21.27
N ASN A 80 0.87 -4.86 21.75
CA ASN A 80 2.25 -5.32 21.84
C ASN A 80 2.85 -5.58 20.44
N ASP A 81 2.06 -6.15 19.51
CA ASP A 81 2.51 -6.36 18.15
C ASP A 81 2.76 -5.03 17.43
N TYR A 82 1.86 -4.05 17.58
CA TYR A 82 2.08 -2.71 17.03
C TYR A 82 3.35 -2.07 17.55
N LYS A 83 3.58 -2.12 18.86
CA LYS A 83 4.79 -1.61 19.49
C LYS A 83 6.04 -2.31 18.94
N TYR A 84 6.00 -3.62 18.85
CA TYR A 84 7.10 -4.41 18.33
C TYR A 84 7.41 -4.05 16.87
N ILE A 85 6.40 -4.07 15.99
CA ILE A 85 6.55 -3.80 14.56
C ILE A 85 7.11 -2.39 14.30
N LEU A 86 6.58 -1.36 14.99
CA LEU A 86 7.07 0.01 14.82
C LEU A 86 8.53 0.16 15.24
N ASN A 87 8.94 -0.52 16.31
CA ASN A 87 10.33 -0.52 16.77
C ASN A 87 11.27 -1.31 15.85
N ASP A 88 10.78 -2.39 15.25
CA ASP A 88 11.55 -3.25 14.35
C ASP A 88 11.74 -2.61 12.97
N CYS A 89 10.65 -2.20 12.31
CA CYS A 89 10.75 -1.62 10.96
C CYS A 89 11.14 -0.15 10.93
N LYS A 90 10.97 0.60 12.02
CA LYS A 90 11.28 2.04 12.13
C LYS A 90 10.83 2.83 10.91
N PRO A 91 9.52 3.02 10.71
CA PRO A 91 9.01 3.61 9.49
C PRO A 91 9.34 5.11 9.42
N SER A 92 9.68 5.59 8.23
CA SER A 92 9.82 7.03 7.95
C SER A 92 8.49 7.71 7.67
N ILE A 93 7.52 6.95 7.13
CA ILE A 93 6.14 7.42 6.91
C ILE A 93 5.18 6.41 7.53
N ILE A 94 4.10 6.92 8.10
CA ILE A 94 2.94 6.14 8.51
C ILE A 94 1.74 6.58 7.67
N ILE A 95 1.03 5.62 7.10
CA ILE A 95 -0.20 5.84 6.34
C ILE A 95 -1.35 5.14 7.09
N VAL A 96 -2.36 5.90 7.51
CA VAL A 96 -3.51 5.37 8.27
C VAL A 96 -4.82 5.73 7.60
N SER A 97 -5.82 4.86 7.73
CA SER A 97 -7.14 5.13 7.15
C SER A 97 -7.92 6.19 7.92
N ASN A 98 -7.93 6.12 9.24
CA ASN A 98 -8.77 6.96 10.09
C ASN A 98 -8.22 7.07 11.52
N ASN A 99 -8.94 7.81 12.35
CA ASN A 99 -8.55 8.05 13.73
C ASN A 99 -8.55 6.79 14.60
N ASP A 100 -9.41 5.83 14.33
CA ASP A 100 -9.47 4.59 15.11
C ASP A 100 -8.22 3.73 14.87
N GLN A 101 -7.72 3.68 13.63
CA GLN A 101 -6.45 3.02 13.35
C GLN A 101 -5.28 3.80 13.94
N PHE A 102 -5.28 5.12 13.85
CA PHE A 102 -4.24 5.95 14.43
C PHE A 102 -4.11 5.77 15.94
N LYS A 103 -5.23 5.72 16.67
CA LYS A 103 -5.25 5.51 18.13
C LYS A 103 -4.54 4.23 18.57
N LYS A 104 -4.51 3.19 17.74
CA LYS A 104 -3.82 1.92 18.06
C LYS A 104 -2.30 2.06 18.14
N ILE A 105 -1.74 3.03 17.41
CA ILE A 105 -0.28 3.18 17.25
C ILE A 105 0.28 4.49 17.82
N LYS A 106 -0.56 5.47 18.16
CA LYS A 106 -0.14 6.82 18.57
C LYS A 106 0.88 6.87 19.72
N ASN A 107 0.81 5.90 20.65
CA ASN A 107 1.69 5.82 21.81
C ASN A 107 3.06 5.17 21.48
N PHE A 108 3.26 4.68 20.27
CA PHE A 108 4.46 3.98 19.82
C PHE A 108 5.20 4.72 18.71
N LEU A 109 4.78 5.95 18.42
CA LEU A 109 5.44 6.79 17.42
C LEU A 109 6.88 7.09 17.86
N ASN A 110 7.82 6.99 16.93
CA ASN A 110 9.23 7.28 17.16
C ASN A 110 9.65 8.56 16.42
N PRO A 111 10.77 9.21 16.83
CA PRO A 111 11.23 10.45 16.22
C PRO A 111 11.70 10.33 14.76
N GLU A 112 11.87 9.12 14.25
CA GLU A 112 12.30 8.88 12.86
C GLU A 112 11.17 9.07 11.85
N ILE A 113 9.91 9.14 12.32
CA ILE A 113 8.73 9.36 11.49
C ILE A 113 8.76 10.81 10.98
N LYS A 114 8.89 10.96 9.67
CA LYS A 114 8.96 12.25 8.98
C LYS A 114 7.58 12.82 8.67
N GLU A 115 6.60 11.94 8.39
CA GLU A 115 5.25 12.35 8.03
C GLU A 115 4.23 11.28 8.37
N ILE A 116 3.01 11.72 8.67
CA ILE A 116 1.82 10.87 8.76
C ILE A 116 0.86 11.28 7.66
N ILE A 117 0.48 10.33 6.80
CA ILE A 117 -0.55 10.50 5.77
C ILE A 117 -1.82 9.82 6.26
N SER A 118 -2.95 10.50 6.17
CA SER A 118 -4.23 9.91 6.59
C SER A 118 -5.28 10.00 5.48
N PHE A 119 -6.18 9.00 5.43
CA PHE A 119 -7.29 9.03 4.47
C PHE A 119 -8.42 9.93 4.95
N GLU A 120 -8.64 9.98 6.26
CA GLU A 120 -9.61 10.83 6.94
C GLU A 120 -8.91 11.71 7.98
N GLU A 121 -9.59 12.70 8.53
CA GLU A 121 -9.06 13.51 9.62
C GLU A 121 -8.80 12.66 10.86
N ILE A 122 -7.69 12.93 11.54
CA ILE A 122 -7.25 12.24 12.75
C ILE A 122 -6.87 13.25 13.84
N ASP A 123 -6.85 12.81 15.11
CA ASP A 123 -6.47 13.62 16.29
C ASP A 123 -4.94 13.83 16.34
N HIS A 124 -4.35 14.15 15.20
CA HIS A 124 -2.91 14.43 15.07
C HIS A 124 -2.65 15.23 13.79
N LYS A 125 -1.52 15.97 13.77
CA LYS A 125 -1.09 16.61 12.53
C LYS A 125 -0.77 15.55 11.49
N SER A 126 -1.49 15.57 10.38
CA SER A 126 -1.31 14.64 9.26
C SER A 126 -1.57 15.33 7.93
N LEU A 127 -1.03 14.74 6.89
CA LEU A 127 -1.29 15.14 5.52
C LEU A 127 -2.46 14.31 4.97
N LEU A 128 -3.58 14.95 4.73
CA LEU A 128 -4.76 14.28 4.15
C LEU A 128 -4.47 13.86 2.72
N ILE A 129 -4.77 12.59 2.40
CA ILE A 129 -4.56 12.03 1.07
C ILE A 129 -5.29 12.82 -0.02
N ASP A 130 -6.50 13.31 0.26
CA ASP A 130 -7.29 14.11 -0.68
C ASP A 130 -6.64 15.46 -1.00
N LYS A 131 -5.82 16.03 -0.10
CA LYS A 131 -5.05 17.23 -0.39
C LYS A 131 -3.92 16.92 -1.37
N ILE A 132 -3.20 15.80 -1.17
CA ILE A 132 -2.16 15.34 -2.10
C ILE A 132 -2.76 15.10 -3.50
N LEU A 133 -3.93 14.48 -3.56
CA LEU A 133 -4.58 14.15 -4.83
C LEU A 133 -5.10 15.37 -5.60
N LYS A 134 -5.24 16.52 -4.94
CA LYS A 134 -5.61 17.80 -5.57
C LYS A 134 -4.39 18.59 -6.07
N GLU A 135 -3.18 18.25 -5.62
CA GLU A 135 -1.96 18.90 -6.10
C GLU A 135 -1.79 18.65 -7.60
N GLU A 136 -1.44 19.70 -8.35
CA GLU A 136 -1.00 19.53 -9.73
C GLU A 136 0.41 18.98 -9.77
N ILE A 137 0.66 18.05 -10.66
CA ILE A 137 2.01 17.49 -10.87
C ILE A 137 2.42 17.68 -12.33
N ASP A 138 3.56 18.34 -12.53
CA ASP A 138 4.09 18.58 -13.87
C ASP A 138 4.73 17.34 -14.50
N THR A 139 5.18 16.40 -13.66
CA THR A 139 5.93 15.23 -14.12
C THR A 139 5.47 13.95 -13.42
N LYS A 140 5.25 12.91 -14.22
CA LYS A 140 5.06 11.55 -13.72
C LYS A 140 6.41 10.96 -13.34
N ILE A 141 6.71 10.91 -12.03
CA ILE A 141 7.94 10.27 -11.58
C ILE A 141 7.78 8.76 -11.69
N ILE A 142 8.61 8.16 -12.54
CA ILE A 142 8.84 6.73 -12.59
C ILE A 142 10.24 6.49 -12.05
N ASN A 143 10.38 5.76 -10.97
CA ASN A 143 11.69 5.45 -10.43
C ASN A 143 12.40 4.42 -11.33
N LYS A 144 13.23 4.90 -12.25
CA LYS A 144 13.98 4.07 -13.20
C LYS A 144 15.10 3.23 -12.54
N ASN A 145 15.39 3.47 -11.26
CA ASN A 145 16.45 2.78 -10.53
C ASN A 145 15.95 1.50 -9.82
N LEU A 146 14.65 1.25 -9.82
CA LEU A 146 14.09 0.03 -9.23
C LEU A 146 14.58 -1.21 -9.98
N LYS A 147 15.09 -2.18 -9.22
CA LYS A 147 15.57 -3.47 -9.72
C LYS A 147 14.79 -4.60 -9.10
N ARG A 148 14.67 -5.71 -9.83
CA ARG A 148 13.92 -6.91 -9.36
C ARG A 148 14.42 -7.46 -8.03
N ASN A 149 15.69 -7.33 -7.69
CA ASN A 149 16.27 -7.81 -6.43
C ASN A 149 16.15 -6.83 -5.26
N MET A 150 15.63 -5.61 -5.47
CA MET A 150 15.44 -4.65 -4.39
C MET A 150 14.22 -5.04 -3.54
N PRO A 151 14.26 -4.78 -2.20
CA PRO A 151 13.11 -4.94 -1.32
C PRO A 151 11.93 -4.07 -1.80
N ALA A 152 10.74 -4.65 -1.85
CA ALA A 152 9.50 -3.98 -2.21
C ALA A 152 8.56 -3.84 -1.02
N CYS A 153 8.39 -4.92 -0.25
CA CYS A 153 7.56 -4.87 0.95
C CYS A 153 8.08 -5.77 2.07
N ILE A 154 7.61 -5.53 3.28
CA ILE A 154 7.83 -6.36 4.47
C ILE A 154 6.46 -6.78 5.00
N ILE A 155 6.19 -8.09 4.99
CA ILE A 155 4.96 -8.65 5.54
C ILE A 155 5.28 -9.31 6.88
N TYR A 156 4.61 -8.83 7.94
CA TYR A 156 4.74 -9.42 9.27
C TYR A 156 3.83 -10.64 9.41
N THR A 157 4.42 -11.76 9.80
CA THR A 157 3.70 -13.03 10.04
C THR A 157 3.78 -13.40 11.51
N SER A 158 2.80 -14.16 12.01
CA SER A 158 2.84 -14.71 13.36
C SER A 158 4.02 -15.68 13.49
N GLY A 159 5.06 -15.26 14.20
CA GLY A 159 6.21 -16.12 14.49
C GLY A 159 5.87 -17.20 15.51
N THR A 160 6.47 -18.37 15.39
CA THR A 160 6.36 -19.46 16.38
C THR A 160 6.93 -19.09 17.77
N SER A 161 7.71 -18.01 17.85
CA SER A 161 8.39 -17.51 19.07
C SER A 161 7.70 -16.32 19.75
N GLY A 162 6.46 -16.02 19.41
CA GLY A 162 5.63 -15.00 20.10
C GLY A 162 5.66 -13.61 19.47
N ASN A 163 6.76 -13.15 18.88
CA ASN A 163 6.81 -11.85 18.19
C ASN A 163 6.60 -12.01 16.68
N PRO A 164 5.91 -11.07 16.01
CA PRO A 164 5.78 -11.07 14.55
C PRO A 164 7.15 -11.02 13.86
N LYS A 165 7.30 -11.77 12.76
CA LYS A 165 8.53 -11.77 11.94
C LYS A 165 8.27 -11.06 10.62
N GLY A 166 9.08 -10.05 10.31
CA GLY A 166 9.03 -9.33 9.04
C GLY A 166 9.70 -10.13 7.92
N VAL A 167 8.90 -10.58 6.96
CA VAL A 167 9.39 -11.26 5.74
C VAL A 167 9.57 -10.22 4.65
N VAL A 168 10.80 -10.07 4.18
CA VAL A 168 11.15 -9.12 3.11
C VAL A 168 10.87 -9.77 1.76
N LEU A 169 10.01 -9.15 0.96
CA LEU A 169 9.75 -9.53 -0.42
C LEU A 169 10.40 -8.53 -1.38
N SER A 170 11.05 -9.04 -2.43
CA SER A 170 11.60 -8.20 -3.49
C SER A 170 10.57 -7.90 -4.57
N HIS A 171 10.80 -6.82 -5.35
CA HIS A 171 9.99 -6.52 -6.54
C HIS A 171 9.91 -7.73 -7.49
N GLY A 172 11.04 -8.42 -7.70
CA GLY A 172 11.09 -9.61 -8.56
C GLY A 172 10.29 -10.78 -8.01
N GLY A 173 10.29 -10.98 -6.69
CA GLY A 173 9.50 -12.03 -6.04
C GLY A 173 8.00 -11.80 -6.20
N ILE A 174 7.55 -10.55 -6.00
CA ILE A 174 6.14 -10.18 -6.21
C ILE A 174 5.75 -10.40 -7.67
N LEU A 175 6.55 -9.89 -8.62
CA LEU A 175 6.27 -10.04 -10.06
C LEU A 175 6.24 -11.50 -10.50
N ALA A 176 7.15 -12.35 -9.99
CA ALA A 176 7.13 -13.79 -10.29
C ALA A 176 5.85 -14.49 -9.78
N ASN A 177 5.37 -14.08 -8.59
CA ASN A 177 4.09 -14.58 -8.08
C ASN A 177 2.91 -14.12 -8.95
N CYS A 178 2.91 -12.85 -9.40
CA CYS A 178 1.89 -12.36 -10.32
C CYS A 178 1.92 -13.10 -11.67
N GLU A 179 3.11 -13.32 -12.24
CA GLU A 179 3.30 -14.09 -13.48
C GLU A 179 2.74 -15.51 -13.32
N GLY A 180 3.09 -16.23 -12.24
CA GLY A 180 2.56 -17.57 -11.97
C GLY A 180 1.05 -17.61 -11.70
N ALA A 181 0.51 -16.58 -11.04
CA ALA A 181 -0.94 -16.47 -10.83
C ALA A 181 -1.68 -16.21 -12.14
N MET A 182 -1.12 -15.42 -13.05
CA MET A 182 -1.71 -15.17 -14.37
C MET A 182 -1.86 -16.45 -15.18
N ASP A 183 -0.87 -17.34 -15.17
CA ASP A 183 -0.92 -18.63 -15.85
C ASP A 183 -2.08 -19.50 -15.32
N LEU A 184 -2.28 -19.53 -14.01
CA LEU A 184 -3.37 -20.28 -13.39
C LEU A 184 -4.75 -19.66 -13.65
N LEU A 185 -4.82 -18.33 -13.70
CA LEU A 185 -6.06 -17.58 -13.88
C LEU A 185 -6.44 -17.39 -15.36
N GLU A 186 -5.55 -17.70 -16.29
CA GLU A 186 -5.77 -17.52 -17.73
C GLU A 186 -7.13 -18.05 -18.22
N PRO A 187 -7.60 -19.26 -17.82
CA PRO A 187 -8.90 -19.76 -18.24
C PRO A 187 -10.10 -18.92 -17.73
N LEU A 188 -9.92 -18.22 -16.61
CA LEU A 188 -10.93 -17.33 -16.01
C LEU A 188 -10.88 -15.94 -16.64
N ILE A 189 -9.68 -15.46 -16.96
CA ILE A 189 -9.43 -14.12 -17.54
C ILE A 189 -9.89 -14.06 -19.00
N LYS A 190 -9.82 -15.18 -19.74
CA LYS A 190 -10.34 -15.27 -21.11
C LYS A 190 -11.87 -15.12 -21.20
N LYS A 191 -12.59 -15.23 -20.08
CA LYS A 191 -13.99 -14.85 -20.02
C LYS A 191 -14.13 -13.35 -20.13
N LYS A 192 -15.17 -12.90 -20.84
CA LYS A 192 -15.44 -11.47 -21.05
C LYS A 192 -15.65 -10.77 -19.70
N ASP A 193 -14.86 -9.73 -19.44
CA ASP A 193 -14.94 -8.86 -18.27
C ASP A 193 -14.95 -9.60 -16.91
N PRO A 194 -13.86 -10.29 -16.54
CA PRO A 194 -13.77 -10.96 -15.25
C PRO A 194 -13.82 -9.96 -14.11
N ILE A 195 -14.57 -10.29 -13.05
CA ILE A 195 -14.65 -9.49 -11.83
C ILE A 195 -14.12 -10.34 -10.69
N PHE A 196 -13.13 -9.81 -9.98
CA PHE A 196 -12.57 -10.41 -8.78
C PHE A 196 -13.09 -9.70 -7.53
N LEU A 197 -13.49 -10.47 -6.52
CA LEU A 197 -13.90 -9.95 -5.24
C LEU A 197 -12.72 -10.01 -4.25
N THR A 198 -12.19 -8.84 -3.88
CA THR A 198 -11.23 -8.71 -2.80
C THR A 198 -11.94 -8.76 -1.46
N TRP A 199 -11.72 -9.80 -0.66
CA TRP A 199 -12.38 -10.01 0.63
C TRP A 199 -11.39 -10.27 1.77
N LEU A 200 -10.20 -10.79 1.49
CA LEU A 200 -9.14 -10.91 2.48
C LEU A 200 -8.50 -9.53 2.77
N PRO A 201 -7.88 -9.33 3.93
CA PRO A 201 -7.11 -8.12 4.18
C PRO A 201 -6.00 -7.95 3.14
N LEU A 202 -5.86 -6.75 2.58
CA LEU A 202 -4.79 -6.42 1.61
C LEU A 202 -3.39 -6.53 2.23
N SER A 203 -3.28 -6.48 3.56
CA SER A 203 -2.06 -6.77 4.30
C SER A 203 -1.71 -8.26 4.36
N HIS A 204 -2.58 -9.16 3.89
CA HIS A 204 -2.30 -10.59 3.81
C HIS A 204 -1.50 -10.89 2.54
N SER A 205 -0.43 -11.69 2.65
CA SER A 205 0.49 -12.00 1.54
C SER A 205 -0.20 -12.51 0.28
N TYR A 206 -1.24 -13.33 0.42
CA TYR A 206 -1.99 -13.86 -0.72
C TYR A 206 -2.75 -12.75 -1.45
N GLU A 207 -3.55 -11.96 -0.75
CA GLU A 207 -4.34 -10.89 -1.36
C GLU A 207 -3.44 -9.81 -1.96
N HIS A 208 -2.34 -9.50 -1.27
CA HIS A 208 -1.31 -8.56 -1.75
C HIS A 208 -0.65 -8.99 -3.06
N ALA A 209 -0.54 -10.30 -3.32
CA ALA A 209 0.10 -10.81 -4.54
C ALA A 209 -0.88 -11.04 -5.70
N VAL A 210 -2.20 -11.16 -5.42
CA VAL A 210 -3.22 -11.51 -6.45
C VAL A 210 -3.95 -10.28 -6.97
N GLN A 211 -3.86 -9.16 -6.28
CA GLN A 211 -4.41 -7.87 -6.68
C GLN A 211 -3.49 -7.15 -7.67
#